data_dace086c4f7dc483a5aff54b97f3836e
#
_entry.id   dace086c4f7dc483a5aff54b97f3836e
#
_cell.length_a   1.000
_cell.length_b   1.000
_cell.length_c   1.000
_cell.angle_alpha   90.00
_cell.angle_beta   90.00
_cell.angle_gamma   90.00
#
_symmetry.space_group_name_H-M   'P 1'
#
loop_
_entity.id
_entity.type
_entity.pdbx_description
1 polymer ?
#
loop_
_entity_poly.entity_id
_entity_poly.type
_entity_poly.pdbx_seq_one_letter_code
_entity_poly.pdbx_strand_id
1 'polypeptide(L)'
;MSGVAGVLVAVAACSVVTLSQERGLTEGVYSDTQATRGRRVYRQACSSCHARNLEGGEMGPGLLGRPFIAPWEGESLAELMAYMQETMPQDNPGGLNEQDYSDVLAYVLKVNEFPSGDVDLTAASVESIVIEIEPSK
;
A
#
# COMPACT_ATOMS: atom_id res chain seq x y z
N MET A 1 47.21 43.65 -32.28
CA MET A 1 46.66 42.30 -32.58
C MET A 1 46.35 41.65 -31.21
N SER A 2 45.13 41.77 -30.75
CA SER A 2 44.70 41.29 -29.42
C SER A 2 43.85 40.01 -29.61
N GLY A 3 44.39 38.86 -29.17
CA GLY A 3 43.69 37.59 -29.18
C GLY A 3 42.83 37.46 -27.91
N VAL A 4 41.52 37.36 -28.09
CA VAL A 4 40.58 37.05 -27.01
C VAL A 4 40.47 35.51 -26.90
N ALA A 5 41.03 34.95 -25.82
CA ALA A 5 40.87 33.54 -25.50
C ALA A 5 39.50 33.33 -24.83
N GLY A 6 38.60 32.66 -25.55
CA GLY A 6 37.31 32.27 -25.02
C GLY A 6 37.45 31.07 -24.09
N VAL A 7 37.06 31.26 -22.83
CA VAL A 7 36.96 30.15 -21.85
C VAL A 7 35.62 29.45 -22.04
N LEU A 8 35.63 28.20 -22.52
CA LEU A 8 34.47 27.33 -22.55
C LEU A 8 34.24 26.74 -21.14
N VAL A 9 33.21 27.20 -20.46
CA VAL A 9 32.75 26.60 -19.21
C VAL A 9 31.82 25.41 -19.56
N ALA A 10 32.32 24.23 -19.40
CA ALA A 10 31.50 23.01 -19.51
C ALA A 10 30.66 22.84 -18.22
N VAL A 11 29.36 23.11 -18.33
CA VAL A 11 28.41 22.84 -17.24
C VAL A 11 28.11 21.32 -17.27
N ALA A 12 28.69 20.58 -16.34
CA ALA A 12 28.35 19.17 -16.13
C ALA A 12 26.95 19.11 -15.47
N ALA A 13 25.96 18.64 -16.22
CA ALA A 13 24.64 18.33 -15.70
C ALA A 13 24.74 17.09 -14.79
N CYS A 14 24.76 17.32 -13.47
CA CYS A 14 24.68 16.26 -12.48
C CYS A 14 23.24 15.74 -12.44
N SER A 15 22.95 14.61 -13.12
CA SER A 15 21.67 13.93 -13.03
C SER A 15 21.54 13.33 -11.62
N VAL A 16 20.71 13.94 -10.77
CA VAL A 16 20.37 13.40 -9.46
C VAL A 16 19.42 12.22 -9.70
N VAL A 17 19.92 11.00 -9.60
CA VAL A 17 19.08 9.80 -9.54
C VAL A 17 18.43 9.81 -8.16
N THR A 18 17.17 10.19 -8.09
CA THR A 18 16.36 10.06 -6.88
C THR A 18 16.05 8.57 -6.72
N LEU A 19 16.81 7.88 -5.87
CA LEU A 19 16.46 6.54 -5.43
C LEU A 19 15.19 6.69 -4.57
N SER A 20 14.07 6.17 -5.06
CA SER A 20 12.86 6.01 -4.23
C SER A 20 13.22 5.06 -3.10
N GLN A 21 13.23 5.55 -1.88
CA GLN A 21 13.50 4.73 -0.71
C GLN A 21 12.30 3.81 -0.49
N GLU A 22 12.52 2.51 -0.54
CA GLU A 22 11.51 1.53 -0.18
C GLU A 22 11.16 1.70 1.31
N ARG A 23 9.88 1.63 1.62
CA ARG A 23 9.33 1.76 2.98
C ARG A 23 8.73 0.42 3.40
N GLY A 24 8.91 0.06 4.67
CA GLY A 24 8.22 -1.09 5.27
C GLY A 24 6.85 -0.73 5.84
N LEU A 25 6.00 -1.72 6.05
CA LEU A 25 4.69 -1.53 6.67
C LEU A 25 4.76 -0.96 8.10
N THR A 26 5.89 -1.13 8.78
CA THR A 26 6.12 -0.62 10.14
C THR A 26 6.37 0.89 10.21
N GLU A 27 6.49 1.57 9.07
CA GLU A 27 6.78 3.00 8.99
C GLU A 27 5.53 3.90 8.96
N GLY A 28 4.35 3.37 9.27
CA GLY A 28 3.13 4.16 9.31
C GLY A 28 2.69 4.66 7.93
N VAL A 29 2.35 3.74 7.05
CA VAL A 29 2.08 4.00 5.63
C VAL A 29 0.65 4.45 5.33
N TYR A 30 -0.24 4.50 6.31
CA TYR A 30 -1.63 4.94 6.21
C TYR A 30 -2.02 5.80 7.42
N SER A 31 -3.08 6.60 7.34
CA SER A 31 -3.61 7.37 8.46
C SER A 31 -4.74 6.63 9.20
N ASP A 32 -4.92 6.92 10.50
CA ASP A 32 -6.06 6.41 11.28
C ASP A 32 -7.42 6.84 10.73
N THR A 33 -7.48 8.05 10.19
CA THR A 33 -8.69 8.58 9.54
C THR A 33 -9.03 7.75 8.31
N GLN A 34 -8.02 7.39 7.50
CA GLN A 34 -8.18 6.53 6.34
C GLN A 34 -8.69 5.14 6.74
N ALA A 35 -8.06 4.50 7.71
CA ALA A 35 -8.51 3.19 8.20
C ALA A 35 -9.96 3.23 8.73
N THR A 36 -10.37 4.35 9.31
CA THR A 36 -11.77 4.54 9.76
C THR A 36 -12.74 4.62 8.58
N ARG A 37 -12.38 5.27 7.48
CA ARG A 37 -13.16 5.25 6.24
C ARG A 37 -13.22 3.83 5.67
N GLY A 38 -12.08 3.16 5.61
CA GLY A 38 -11.95 1.79 5.11
C GLY A 38 -12.80 0.78 5.86
N ARG A 39 -12.93 0.92 7.18
CA ARG A 39 -13.84 0.10 7.98
C ARG A 39 -15.29 0.19 7.50
N ARG A 40 -15.74 1.35 7.04
CA ARG A 40 -17.12 1.52 6.53
C ARG A 40 -17.28 0.79 5.20
N VAL A 41 -16.32 0.97 4.28
CA VAL A 41 -16.32 0.29 2.98
C VAL A 41 -16.24 -1.22 3.16
N TYR A 42 -15.33 -1.70 4.03
CA TYR A 42 -15.19 -3.13 4.37
C TYR A 42 -16.52 -3.76 4.81
N ARG A 43 -17.25 -3.09 5.69
CA ARG A 43 -18.55 -3.57 6.19
C ARG A 43 -19.59 -3.71 5.09
N GLN A 44 -19.52 -2.90 4.06
CA GLN A 44 -20.47 -2.87 2.95
C GLN A 44 -20.11 -3.86 1.86
N ALA A 45 -18.83 -3.97 1.50
CA ALA A 45 -18.37 -4.67 0.32
C ALA A 45 -17.61 -5.98 0.59
N CYS A 46 -17.07 -6.18 1.80
CA CYS A 46 -16.16 -7.29 2.09
C CYS A 46 -16.66 -8.25 3.18
N SER A 47 -17.38 -7.72 4.18
CA SER A 47 -17.70 -8.45 5.40
C SER A 47 -18.67 -9.61 5.23
N SER A 48 -19.41 -9.66 4.12
CA SER A 48 -20.31 -10.79 3.80
C SER A 48 -19.54 -12.09 3.55
N CYS A 49 -18.34 -11.98 2.96
CA CYS A 49 -17.48 -13.14 2.68
C CYS A 49 -16.36 -13.31 3.71
N HIS A 50 -15.70 -12.21 4.10
CA HIS A 50 -14.53 -12.25 5.00
C HIS A 50 -14.89 -12.11 6.49
N ALA A 51 -16.18 -12.13 6.84
CA ALA A 51 -16.73 -11.87 8.16
C ALA A 51 -16.48 -10.46 8.70
N ARG A 52 -17.27 -10.00 9.69
CA ARG A 52 -17.16 -8.64 10.26
C ARG A 52 -15.88 -8.43 11.07
N ASN A 53 -15.34 -9.51 11.62
CA ASN A 53 -14.12 -9.55 12.43
C ASN A 53 -12.88 -9.93 11.61
N LEU A 54 -12.99 -10.04 10.29
CA LEU A 54 -11.92 -10.43 9.36
C LEU A 54 -11.39 -11.87 9.56
N GLU A 55 -12.03 -12.70 10.36
CA GLU A 55 -11.60 -14.09 10.59
C GLU A 55 -11.93 -15.03 9.43
N GLY A 56 -12.75 -14.55 8.47
CA GLY A 56 -13.21 -15.36 7.36
C GLY A 56 -14.34 -16.30 7.73
N GLY A 57 -14.67 -17.22 6.81
CA GLY A 57 -15.74 -18.18 6.97
C GLY A 57 -15.88 -19.08 5.74
N GLU A 58 -17.06 -19.63 5.52
CA GLU A 58 -17.31 -20.52 4.37
C GLU A 58 -17.20 -19.82 3.00
N MET A 59 -17.46 -18.51 2.96
CA MET A 59 -17.51 -17.73 1.72
C MET A 59 -16.17 -17.07 1.35
N GLY A 60 -15.24 -16.92 2.30
CA GLY A 60 -13.97 -16.28 2.05
C GLY A 60 -12.95 -16.51 3.17
N PRO A 61 -11.65 -16.43 2.86
CA PRO A 61 -10.59 -16.64 3.84
C PRO A 61 -10.55 -15.51 4.87
N GLY A 62 -9.88 -15.79 5.99
CA GLY A 62 -9.54 -14.77 6.97
C GLY A 62 -8.50 -13.77 6.42
N LEU A 63 -8.60 -12.54 6.87
CA LEU A 63 -7.69 -11.44 6.49
C LEU A 63 -6.85 -10.98 7.69
N LEU A 64 -6.58 -11.88 8.63
CA LEU A 64 -5.86 -11.59 9.87
C LEU A 64 -4.59 -12.41 10.01
N GLY A 65 -3.59 -11.76 10.60
CA GLY A 65 -2.38 -12.37 11.08
C GLY A 65 -1.51 -12.97 9.98
N ARG A 66 -0.60 -13.82 10.43
CA ARG A 66 0.40 -14.44 9.56
C ARG A 66 -0.18 -15.25 8.39
N PRO A 67 -1.28 -16.01 8.53
CA PRO A 67 -1.86 -16.73 7.40
C PRO A 67 -2.30 -15.82 6.23
N PHE A 68 -2.71 -14.59 6.54
CA PHE A 68 -3.08 -13.60 5.53
C PHE A 68 -1.87 -12.91 4.93
N ILE A 69 -0.93 -12.46 5.77
CA ILE A 69 0.16 -11.59 5.31
C ILE A 69 1.35 -12.35 4.71
N ALA A 70 1.63 -13.58 5.17
CA ALA A 70 2.80 -14.34 4.74
C ALA A 70 2.88 -14.64 3.23
N PRO A 71 1.78 -14.86 2.49
CA PRO A 71 1.84 -15.00 1.04
C PRO A 71 2.34 -13.76 0.29
N TRP A 72 2.30 -12.61 0.94
CA TRP A 72 2.70 -11.31 0.39
C TRP A 72 4.08 -10.84 0.85
N GLU A 73 4.76 -11.63 1.70
CA GLU A 73 6.08 -11.26 2.22
C GLU A 73 7.10 -11.06 1.10
N GLY A 74 7.72 -9.88 1.07
CA GLY A 74 8.68 -9.48 0.04
C GLY A 74 8.05 -8.85 -1.20
N GLU A 75 6.73 -8.91 -1.36
CA GLU A 75 6.02 -8.25 -2.45
C GLU A 75 5.75 -6.77 -2.11
N SER A 76 5.50 -5.96 -3.14
CA SER A 76 5.04 -4.59 -2.92
C SER A 76 3.59 -4.55 -2.45
N LEU A 77 3.22 -3.50 -1.74
CA LEU A 77 1.82 -3.28 -1.36
C LEU A 77 0.94 -3.03 -2.61
N ALA A 78 1.56 -2.62 -3.73
CA ALA A 78 0.89 -2.49 -5.02
C ALA A 78 0.40 -3.84 -5.55
N GLU A 79 1.14 -4.92 -5.36
CA GLU A 79 0.72 -6.27 -5.78
C GLU A 79 -0.55 -6.72 -5.03
N LEU A 80 -0.60 -6.50 -3.71
CA LEU A 80 -1.80 -6.78 -2.93
C LEU A 80 -2.97 -5.88 -3.35
N MET A 81 -2.73 -4.60 -3.61
CA MET A 81 -3.74 -3.65 -4.12
C MET A 81 -4.28 -4.11 -5.47
N ALA A 82 -3.41 -4.47 -6.40
CA ALA A 82 -3.79 -4.95 -7.73
C ALA A 82 -4.65 -6.23 -7.63
N TYR A 83 -4.24 -7.18 -6.80
CA TYR A 83 -5.02 -8.38 -6.54
C TYR A 83 -6.42 -8.05 -6.01
N MET A 84 -6.53 -7.12 -5.06
CA MET A 84 -7.83 -6.67 -4.54
C MET A 84 -8.69 -6.06 -5.64
N GLN A 85 -8.13 -5.20 -6.49
CA GLN A 85 -8.86 -4.54 -7.59
C GLN A 85 -9.33 -5.53 -8.65
N GLU A 86 -8.52 -6.54 -8.97
CA GLU A 86 -8.81 -7.51 -10.02
C GLU A 86 -9.79 -8.60 -9.58
N THR A 87 -9.84 -8.94 -8.29
CA THR A 87 -10.57 -10.11 -7.81
C THR A 87 -11.66 -9.80 -6.78
N MET A 88 -11.65 -8.61 -6.16
CA MET A 88 -12.56 -8.24 -5.06
C MET A 88 -13.32 -6.93 -5.33
N PRO A 89 -14.55 -6.80 -4.81
CA PRO A 89 -15.40 -7.86 -4.25
C PRO A 89 -15.68 -8.96 -5.29
N GLN A 90 -15.73 -10.22 -4.88
CA GLN A 90 -15.84 -11.36 -5.84
C GLN A 90 -17.10 -11.30 -6.71
N ASP A 91 -18.18 -10.75 -6.19
CA ASP A 91 -19.44 -10.54 -6.92
C ASP A 91 -19.41 -9.30 -7.84
N ASN A 92 -18.43 -8.43 -7.70
CA ASN A 92 -18.25 -7.23 -8.52
C ASN A 92 -16.77 -6.78 -8.56
N PRO A 93 -15.85 -7.58 -9.15
CA PRO A 93 -14.44 -7.23 -9.25
C PRO A 93 -14.22 -5.87 -9.92
N GLY A 94 -13.35 -5.05 -9.35
CA GLY A 94 -13.10 -3.67 -9.80
C GLY A 94 -14.25 -2.69 -9.52
N GLY A 95 -15.26 -3.09 -8.76
CA GLY A 95 -16.48 -2.31 -8.54
C GLY A 95 -16.37 -1.18 -7.54
N LEU A 96 -15.26 -1.05 -6.82
CA LEU A 96 -14.99 0.07 -5.94
C LEU A 96 -14.13 1.12 -6.68
N ASN A 97 -14.19 2.36 -6.22
CA ASN A 97 -13.25 3.38 -6.71
C ASN A 97 -11.87 3.20 -6.05
N GLU A 98 -10.85 3.84 -6.60
CA GLU A 98 -9.46 3.73 -6.14
C GLU A 98 -9.28 4.14 -4.67
N GLN A 99 -9.99 5.19 -4.23
CA GLN A 99 -9.94 5.65 -2.84
C GLN A 99 -10.52 4.60 -1.89
N ASP A 100 -11.62 3.96 -2.24
CA ASP A 100 -12.25 2.93 -1.41
C ASP A 100 -11.35 1.70 -1.27
N TYR A 101 -10.65 1.28 -2.34
CA TYR A 101 -9.65 0.20 -2.24
C TYR A 101 -8.50 0.57 -1.31
N SER A 102 -7.95 1.79 -1.45
CA SER A 102 -6.88 2.28 -0.58
C SER A 102 -7.34 2.39 0.88
N ASP A 103 -8.55 2.85 1.12
CA ASP A 103 -9.14 2.97 2.45
C ASP A 103 -9.37 1.59 3.09
N VAL A 104 -9.88 0.61 2.33
CA VAL A 104 -10.05 -0.78 2.81
C VAL A 104 -8.70 -1.40 3.15
N LEU A 105 -7.69 -1.22 2.28
CA LEU A 105 -6.35 -1.74 2.55
C LEU A 105 -5.77 -1.14 3.84
N ALA A 106 -5.91 0.17 4.06
CA ALA A 106 -5.51 0.82 5.30
C ALA A 106 -6.22 0.23 6.54
N TYR A 107 -7.52 -0.09 6.41
CA TYR A 107 -8.24 -0.76 7.49
C TYR A 107 -7.73 -2.18 7.76
N VAL A 108 -7.45 -2.97 6.71
CA VAL A 108 -6.89 -4.31 6.85
C VAL A 108 -5.51 -4.27 7.51
N LEU A 109 -4.65 -3.32 7.12
CA LEU A 109 -3.34 -3.12 7.76
C LEU A 109 -3.51 -2.77 9.26
N LYS A 110 -4.45 -1.89 9.60
CA LYS A 110 -4.72 -1.50 10.98
C LYS A 110 -5.15 -2.68 11.85
N VAL A 111 -6.06 -3.53 11.38
CA VAL A 111 -6.52 -4.69 12.16
C VAL A 111 -5.46 -5.79 12.26
N ASN A 112 -4.44 -5.75 11.39
CA ASN A 112 -3.24 -6.58 11.46
C ASN A 112 -2.11 -5.91 12.28
N GLU A 113 -2.43 -4.87 13.05
CA GLU A 113 -1.54 -4.21 14.02
C GLU A 113 -0.34 -3.47 13.40
N PHE A 114 -0.34 -3.20 12.10
CA PHE A 114 0.63 -2.29 11.51
C PHE A 114 0.36 -0.87 11.98
N PRO A 115 1.40 -0.07 12.29
CA PRO A 115 1.21 1.27 12.83
C PRO A 115 0.64 2.23 11.79
N SER A 116 -0.20 3.17 12.24
CA SER A 116 -0.64 4.30 11.43
C SER A 116 0.42 5.41 11.41
N GLY A 117 0.37 6.21 10.36
CA GLY A 117 1.17 7.44 10.21
C GLY A 117 0.27 8.66 10.00
N ASP A 118 0.84 9.71 9.44
CA ASP A 118 0.20 11.01 9.28
C ASP A 118 -0.42 11.23 7.88
N VAL A 119 -0.12 10.35 6.92
CA VAL A 119 -0.56 10.49 5.53
C VAL A 119 -1.40 9.29 5.09
N ASP A 120 -2.33 9.54 4.17
CA ASP A 120 -3.14 8.49 3.59
C ASP A 120 -2.32 7.66 2.59
N LEU A 121 -2.59 6.36 2.57
CA LEU A 121 -2.15 5.43 1.54
C LEU A 121 -2.86 5.77 0.23
N THR A 122 -2.11 5.82 -0.87
CA THR A 122 -2.63 6.12 -2.21
C THR A 122 -2.14 5.09 -3.22
N ALA A 123 -2.78 4.99 -4.38
CA ALA A 123 -2.31 4.15 -5.49
C ALA A 123 -0.87 4.46 -5.91
N ALA A 124 -0.44 5.72 -5.79
CA ALA A 124 0.94 6.10 -6.10
C ALA A 124 1.94 5.69 -5.02
N SER A 125 1.54 5.70 -3.74
CA SER A 125 2.45 5.37 -2.63
C SER A 125 2.67 3.88 -2.44
N VAL A 126 1.72 3.01 -2.82
CA VAL A 126 1.81 1.56 -2.64
C VAL A 126 2.98 0.92 -3.39
N GLU A 127 3.44 1.53 -4.50
CA GLU A 127 4.56 1.06 -5.32
C GLU A 127 5.89 1.01 -4.56
N SER A 128 6.08 1.91 -3.60
CA SER A 128 7.32 2.04 -2.83
C SER A 128 7.25 1.39 -1.44
N ILE A 129 6.17 0.64 -1.15
CA ILE A 129 5.97 -0.01 0.14
C ILE A 129 6.12 -1.52 -0.02
N VAL A 130 7.08 -2.09 0.70
CA VAL A 130 7.33 -3.54 0.72
C VAL A 130 6.64 -4.15 1.94
N ILE A 131 6.02 -5.31 1.72
CA ILE A 131 5.39 -6.08 2.79
C ILE A 131 6.47 -6.90 3.48
N GLU A 132 6.90 -6.42 4.64
CA GLU A 132 7.87 -7.10 5.49
C GLU A 132 7.16 -7.65 6.71
N ILE A 133 7.37 -8.93 6.97
CA ILE A 133 6.96 -9.55 8.23
C ILE A 133 8.18 -9.47 9.14
N GLU A 134 8.12 -8.63 10.18
CA GLU A 134 9.14 -8.61 11.21
C GLU A 134 9.39 -10.05 11.71
N PRO A 135 10.64 -10.50 11.79
CA PRO A 135 10.94 -11.79 12.41
C PRO A 135 10.42 -11.75 13.85
N SER A 136 9.54 -12.69 14.18
CA SER A 136 9.03 -12.85 15.54
C SER A 136 10.23 -12.98 16.49
N LYS A 137 10.42 -11.98 17.36
CA LYS A 137 11.43 -12.00 18.42
C LYS A 137 11.13 -13.13 19.40
#